data_486a9fe8da551b0366d6337675300db2
#
_entry.id   486a9fe8da551b0366d6337675300db2
#
_cell.length_a   1.000
_cell.length_b   1.000
_cell.length_c   1.000
_cell.angle_alpha   90.00
_cell.angle_beta   90.00
_cell.angle_gamma   90.00
#
_symmetry.space_group_name_H-M   'P 1'
#
loop_
_entity.id
_entity.type
_entity.pdbx_description
1 polymer ?
#
loop_
_entity_poly.entity_id
_entity_poly.type
_entity_poly.pdbx_seq_one_letter_code
_entity_poly.pdbx_strand_id
1 'polypeptide(L)'
;EESNKYEASRILQDVGNKTVVVNPPYPPMTQGELDRSFDLPYTRMPHPKYKGKRIPAFDMIKFSVNLHRGCFGGCAFCTISAHQGKFIVSRSKESILKEVKAITEMPDFKGYLSDLGGPSANMYAMRGKEEKICRRCKRPSCIHPKVCPNLNTDHRPLLDIYHSVDALPGIKKSFIGSGVRSVSYT
;
A
#
# COMPACT_ATOMS: atom_id res chain seq x y z
N GLU A 1 16.60 11.57 7.88
CA GLU A 1 17.32 10.51 8.62
C GLU A 1 16.42 9.81 9.64
N GLU A 2 15.42 10.48 10.20
CA GLU A 2 14.46 9.94 11.18
C GLU A 2 13.20 9.35 10.52
N SER A 3 13.32 8.82 9.31
CA SER A 3 12.19 8.22 8.57
C SER A 3 11.85 6.80 8.99
N ASN A 4 12.62 6.21 9.91
CA ASN A 4 12.36 4.87 10.42
C ASN A 4 11.25 4.91 11.46
N LYS A 5 10.10 4.30 11.14
CA LYS A 5 8.93 4.27 12.03
C LYS A 5 9.08 3.39 13.28
N TYR A 6 10.10 2.55 13.35
CA TYR A 6 10.32 1.69 14.53
C TYR A 6 11.14 2.37 15.63
N GLU A 7 12.21 3.08 15.24
CA GLU A 7 13.17 3.66 16.17
C GLU A 7 13.50 5.13 15.81
N ALA A 8 12.47 5.93 15.52
CA ALA A 8 12.64 7.36 15.28
C ALA A 8 12.75 8.14 16.58
N SER A 9 13.61 9.14 16.61
CA SER A 9 13.78 10.05 17.76
C SER A 9 12.81 11.21 17.66
N ARG A 10 12.50 11.82 18.83
CA ARG A 10 11.84 13.13 18.87
C ARG A 10 12.82 14.19 18.38
N ILE A 11 12.37 15.06 17.50
CA ILE A 11 13.16 16.17 16.97
C ILE A 11 12.67 17.46 17.64
N LEU A 12 13.60 18.26 18.13
CA LEU A 12 13.34 19.60 18.68
C LEU A 12 14.02 20.62 17.78
N GLN A 13 13.31 21.68 17.43
CA GLN A 13 13.84 22.77 16.63
C GLN A 13 13.41 24.10 17.25
N ASP A 14 14.36 24.92 17.66
CA ASP A 14 14.08 26.25 18.16
C ASP A 14 13.83 27.22 17.00
N VAL A 15 12.76 28.01 17.13
CA VAL A 15 12.34 29.01 16.14
C VAL A 15 11.95 30.27 16.91
N GLY A 16 12.88 31.23 16.99
CA GLY A 16 12.72 32.43 17.79
C GLY A 16 12.55 32.10 19.28
N ASN A 17 11.41 32.47 19.87
CA ASN A 17 11.10 32.22 21.29
C ASN A 17 10.24 30.97 21.50
N LYS A 18 10.12 30.11 20.50
CA LYS A 18 9.31 28.88 20.55
C LYS A 18 10.14 27.68 20.11
N THR A 19 9.81 26.51 20.64
CA THR A 19 10.38 25.24 20.21
C THR A 19 9.32 24.43 19.49
N VAL A 20 9.60 24.03 18.23
CA VAL A 20 8.79 23.06 17.50
C VAL A 20 9.21 21.66 17.93
N VAL A 21 8.25 20.86 18.37
CA VAL A 21 8.46 19.48 18.80
C VAL A 21 7.83 18.55 17.78
N VAL A 22 8.66 17.73 17.09
CA VAL A 22 8.20 16.69 16.18
C VAL A 22 8.32 15.34 16.88
N ASN A 23 7.19 14.76 17.23
CA ASN A 23 7.16 13.44 17.85
C ASN A 23 7.48 12.33 16.82
N PRO A 24 8.03 11.20 17.27
CA PRO A 24 8.23 10.04 16.42
C PRO A 24 6.92 9.61 15.75
N PRO A 25 6.96 9.13 14.50
CA PRO A 25 5.78 8.57 13.85
C PRO A 25 5.31 7.30 14.58
N TYR A 26 4.04 6.97 14.43
CA TYR A 26 3.54 5.68 14.92
C TYR A 26 4.27 4.52 14.22
N PRO A 27 4.50 3.40 14.94
CA PRO A 27 5.00 2.17 14.32
C PRO A 27 4.13 1.74 13.13
N PRO A 28 4.66 0.97 12.17
CA PRO A 28 3.84 0.37 11.12
C PRO A 28 2.71 -0.46 11.73
N MET A 29 1.52 -0.38 11.13
CA MET A 29 0.39 -1.23 11.50
C MET A 29 0.77 -2.71 11.38
N THR A 30 0.14 -3.55 12.17
CA THR A 30 0.08 -4.99 11.92
C THR A 30 -0.85 -5.29 10.75
N GLN A 31 -0.72 -6.45 10.14
CA GLN A 31 -1.65 -6.92 9.09
C GLN A 31 -3.10 -6.88 9.57
N GLY A 32 -3.36 -7.38 10.79
CA GLY A 32 -4.72 -7.41 11.33
C GLY A 32 -5.32 -6.01 11.59
N GLU A 33 -4.51 -5.01 11.94
CA GLU A 33 -4.98 -3.61 12.04
C GLU A 33 -5.29 -3.03 10.68
N LEU A 34 -4.45 -3.34 9.68
CA LEU A 34 -4.70 -2.92 8.31
C LEU A 34 -5.97 -3.57 7.75
N ASP A 35 -6.15 -4.88 7.93
CA ASP A 35 -7.35 -5.61 7.51
C ASP A 35 -8.61 -5.02 8.15
N ARG A 36 -8.62 -4.79 9.47
CA ARG A 36 -9.76 -4.14 10.14
C ARG A 36 -10.10 -2.78 9.54
N SER A 37 -9.09 -2.01 9.13
CA SER A 37 -9.31 -0.70 8.52
C SER A 37 -9.96 -0.80 7.14
N PHE A 38 -9.59 -1.82 6.35
CA PHE A 38 -10.17 -2.07 5.03
C PHE A 38 -11.51 -2.79 5.08
N ASP A 39 -11.76 -3.56 6.12
CA ASP A 39 -12.99 -4.35 6.32
C ASP A 39 -14.15 -3.55 6.92
N LEU A 40 -13.96 -2.26 7.20
CA LEU A 40 -15.04 -1.36 7.59
C LEU A 40 -16.12 -1.31 6.51
N PRO A 41 -17.39 -1.05 6.88
CA PRO A 41 -18.53 -1.10 5.95
C PRO A 41 -18.57 0.11 5.02
N TYR A 42 -17.56 0.26 4.19
CA TYR A 42 -17.51 1.32 3.18
C TYR A 42 -18.55 1.08 2.10
N THR A 43 -19.30 2.12 1.74
CA THR A 43 -20.31 2.05 0.67
C THR A 43 -19.71 1.90 -0.71
N ARG A 44 -18.44 2.27 -0.91
CA ARG A 44 -17.74 2.36 -2.22
C ARG A 44 -18.46 3.24 -3.25
N MET A 45 -19.34 4.10 -2.81
CA MET A 45 -20.15 5.00 -3.64
C MET A 45 -19.79 6.46 -3.36
N PRO A 46 -19.96 7.37 -4.33
CA PRO A 46 -19.79 8.80 -4.10
C PRO A 46 -20.73 9.29 -3.00
N HIS A 47 -20.28 10.30 -2.27
CA HIS A 47 -21.13 10.94 -1.26
C HIS A 47 -22.44 11.45 -1.89
N PRO A 48 -23.62 11.34 -1.23
CA PRO A 48 -24.92 11.72 -1.78
C PRO A 48 -25.03 13.15 -2.35
N LYS A 49 -24.21 14.09 -1.85
CA LYS A 49 -24.14 15.47 -2.40
C LYS A 49 -23.74 15.53 -3.87
N TYR A 50 -23.15 14.46 -4.42
CA TYR A 50 -22.75 14.36 -5.83
C TYR A 50 -23.78 13.63 -6.69
N LYS A 51 -24.99 13.36 -6.17
CA LYS A 51 -26.06 12.71 -6.93
C LYS A 51 -26.32 13.45 -8.24
N GLY A 52 -26.32 12.74 -9.34
CA GLY A 52 -26.48 13.30 -10.68
C GLY A 52 -25.25 13.99 -11.27
N LYS A 53 -24.11 14.01 -10.55
CA LYS A 53 -22.85 14.55 -11.06
C LYS A 53 -21.87 13.40 -11.34
N ARG A 54 -21.24 13.45 -12.52
CA ARG A 54 -20.17 12.54 -12.86
C ARG A 54 -18.88 12.94 -12.16
N ILE A 55 -18.17 11.98 -11.57
CA ILE A 55 -16.87 12.17 -10.94
C ILE A 55 -15.87 11.29 -11.71
N PRO A 56 -15.08 11.87 -12.65
CA PRO A 56 -14.17 11.08 -13.50
C PRO A 56 -13.17 10.23 -12.70
N ALA A 57 -12.61 10.79 -11.61
CA ALA A 57 -11.69 10.06 -10.75
C ALA A 57 -12.35 8.83 -10.11
N PHE A 58 -13.60 8.92 -9.70
CA PHE A 58 -14.35 7.78 -9.18
C PHE A 58 -14.54 6.69 -10.25
N ASP A 59 -14.91 7.08 -11.46
CA ASP A 59 -15.09 6.13 -12.58
C ASP A 59 -13.82 5.32 -12.86
N MET A 60 -12.64 5.94 -12.68
CA MET A 60 -11.34 5.29 -12.91
C MET A 60 -10.97 4.27 -11.83
N ILE A 61 -11.31 4.55 -10.56
CA ILE A 61 -10.78 3.79 -9.42
C ILE A 61 -11.81 2.92 -8.69
N LYS A 62 -13.11 3.07 -8.98
CA LYS A 62 -14.18 2.40 -8.23
C LYS A 62 -14.05 0.87 -8.14
N PHE A 63 -13.40 0.25 -9.11
CA PHE A 63 -13.14 -1.19 -9.18
C PHE A 63 -11.66 -1.54 -8.95
N SER A 64 -10.93 -0.70 -8.24
CA SER A 64 -9.57 -1.00 -7.79
C SER A 64 -9.55 -1.49 -6.35
N VAL A 65 -8.58 -2.33 -6.03
CA VAL A 65 -8.32 -2.85 -4.69
C VAL A 65 -6.89 -2.56 -4.30
N ASN A 66 -6.73 -1.96 -3.12
CA ASN A 66 -5.40 -1.68 -2.58
C ASN A 66 -4.94 -2.86 -1.73
N LEU A 67 -3.79 -3.45 -2.06
CA LEU A 67 -3.27 -4.67 -1.44
C LEU A 67 -2.36 -4.41 -0.24
N HIS A 68 -1.71 -3.23 -0.20
CA HIS A 68 -0.74 -2.91 0.85
C HIS A 68 -0.58 -1.39 1.05
N ARG A 69 0.06 -1.02 2.14
CA ARG A 69 0.53 0.34 2.44
C ARG A 69 2.05 0.36 2.53
N GLY A 70 2.63 1.54 2.38
CA GLY A 70 4.08 1.75 2.39
C GLY A 70 4.72 1.66 1.01
N CYS A 71 5.93 2.19 0.90
CA CYS A 71 6.74 2.14 -0.31
C CYS A 71 8.22 2.24 0.03
N PHE A 72 8.99 1.21 -0.26
CA PHE A 72 10.43 1.19 0.00
C PHE A 72 11.27 1.82 -1.13
N GLY A 73 10.63 2.43 -2.13
CA GLY A 73 11.31 3.02 -3.29
C GLY A 73 12.22 4.19 -2.93
N GLY A 74 11.75 5.11 -2.10
CA GLY A 74 12.50 6.29 -1.68
C GLY A 74 12.92 7.21 -2.83
N CYS A 75 12.09 7.30 -3.90
CA CYS A 75 12.38 8.12 -5.06
C CYS A 75 12.43 9.61 -4.69
N ALA A 76 13.40 10.36 -5.20
CA ALA A 76 13.65 11.75 -4.82
C ALA A 76 12.47 12.70 -5.10
N PHE A 77 11.64 12.41 -6.10
CA PHE A 77 10.48 13.21 -6.49
C PHE A 77 9.18 12.80 -5.76
N CYS A 78 9.19 11.70 -4.99
CA CYS A 78 7.96 11.07 -4.48
C CYS A 78 7.91 11.07 -2.96
N THR A 79 6.80 11.53 -2.38
CA THR A 79 6.59 11.62 -0.94
C THR A 79 5.91 10.38 -0.34
N ILE A 80 5.52 9.38 -1.13
CA ILE A 80 4.77 8.21 -0.63
C ILE A 80 5.54 7.47 0.47
N SER A 81 6.85 7.23 0.29
CA SER A 81 7.67 6.57 1.30
C SER A 81 7.84 7.37 2.59
N ALA A 82 7.82 8.71 2.50
CA ALA A 82 7.82 9.59 3.68
C ALA A 82 6.44 9.61 4.36
N HIS A 83 5.36 9.73 3.58
CA HIS A 83 3.99 9.82 4.09
C HIS A 83 3.49 8.49 4.69
N GLN A 84 3.60 7.38 3.95
CA GLN A 84 3.12 6.06 4.40
C GLN A 84 4.20 5.25 5.12
N GLY A 85 5.46 5.64 4.99
CA GLY A 85 6.62 4.91 5.47
C GLY A 85 7.18 3.95 4.44
N LYS A 86 8.44 3.52 4.68
CA LYS A 86 9.16 2.60 3.78
C LYS A 86 8.84 1.12 4.02
N PHE A 87 8.18 0.80 5.13
CA PHE A 87 7.85 -0.58 5.46
C PHE A 87 6.52 -0.95 4.84
N ILE A 88 6.53 -2.07 4.11
CA ILE A 88 5.32 -2.59 3.50
C ILE A 88 4.50 -3.33 4.54
N VAL A 89 3.25 -2.94 4.67
CA VAL A 89 2.22 -3.66 5.43
C VAL A 89 1.19 -4.15 4.43
N SER A 90 1.10 -5.47 4.27
CA SER A 90 0.20 -6.10 3.31
C SER A 90 -1.07 -6.59 4.00
N ARG A 91 -2.18 -6.46 3.31
CA ARG A 91 -3.45 -7.07 3.73
C ARG A 91 -3.39 -8.59 3.63
N SER A 92 -4.22 -9.26 4.42
CA SER A 92 -4.44 -10.69 4.25
C SER A 92 -5.16 -10.98 2.93
N LYS A 93 -4.99 -12.18 2.43
CA LYS A 93 -5.70 -12.69 1.25
C LYS A 93 -7.22 -12.68 1.47
N GLU A 94 -7.65 -13.05 2.67
CA GLU A 94 -9.05 -13.09 3.10
C GLU A 94 -9.70 -11.71 3.00
N SER A 95 -9.05 -10.66 3.53
CA SER A 95 -9.52 -9.28 3.46
C SER A 95 -9.61 -8.78 2.02
N ILE A 96 -8.62 -9.11 1.17
CA ILE A 96 -8.62 -8.76 -0.25
C ILE A 96 -9.77 -9.43 -0.99
N LEU A 97 -9.95 -10.77 -0.82
CA LEU A 97 -11.00 -11.52 -1.48
C LEU A 97 -12.40 -11.08 -1.04
N LYS A 98 -12.56 -10.71 0.24
CA LYS A 98 -13.81 -10.15 0.78
C LYS A 98 -14.17 -8.84 0.06
N GLU A 99 -13.21 -7.94 -0.13
CA GLU A 99 -13.45 -6.68 -0.84
C GLU A 99 -13.75 -6.91 -2.34
N VAL A 100 -13.02 -7.83 -3.00
CA VAL A 100 -13.30 -8.20 -4.39
C VAL A 100 -14.71 -8.74 -4.56
N LYS A 101 -15.18 -9.61 -3.64
CA LYS A 101 -16.55 -10.11 -3.66
C LYS A 101 -17.57 -8.96 -3.54
N ALA A 102 -17.35 -8.01 -2.64
CA ALA A 102 -18.22 -6.84 -2.53
C ALA A 102 -18.24 -5.99 -3.82
N ILE A 103 -17.12 -5.91 -4.55
CA ILE A 103 -17.08 -5.25 -5.86
C ILE A 103 -17.90 -6.02 -6.90
N THR A 104 -17.90 -7.36 -6.90
CA THR A 104 -18.71 -8.14 -7.86
C THR A 104 -20.20 -7.92 -7.71
N GLU A 105 -20.66 -7.48 -6.55
CA GLU A 105 -22.07 -7.15 -6.25
C GLU A 105 -22.46 -5.71 -6.64
N MET A 106 -21.50 -4.88 -7.05
CA MET A 106 -21.79 -3.50 -7.46
C MET A 106 -22.55 -3.45 -8.79
N PRO A 107 -23.58 -2.58 -8.92
CA PRO A 107 -24.49 -2.57 -10.08
C PRO A 107 -23.81 -2.41 -11.45
N ASP A 108 -22.73 -1.62 -11.49
CA ASP A 108 -22.03 -1.29 -12.73
C ASP A 108 -20.84 -2.23 -13.04
N PHE A 109 -20.60 -3.22 -12.18
CA PHE A 109 -19.46 -4.11 -12.37
C PHE A 109 -19.68 -5.07 -13.55
N LYS A 110 -18.69 -5.15 -14.44
CA LYS A 110 -18.75 -5.96 -15.67
C LYS A 110 -17.73 -7.09 -15.69
N GLY A 111 -17.13 -7.40 -14.55
CA GLY A 111 -16.13 -8.46 -14.40
C GLY A 111 -14.68 -7.99 -14.53
N TYR A 112 -14.41 -6.69 -14.60
CA TYR A 112 -13.07 -6.16 -14.77
C TYR A 112 -12.63 -5.34 -13.58
N LEU A 113 -11.59 -5.79 -12.87
CA LEU A 113 -10.93 -5.00 -11.84
C LEU A 113 -9.88 -4.09 -12.49
N SER A 114 -9.97 -2.79 -12.25
CA SER A 114 -9.06 -1.81 -12.87
C SER A 114 -7.64 -1.87 -12.31
N ASP A 115 -7.47 -2.31 -11.07
CA ASP A 115 -6.17 -2.52 -10.44
C ASP A 115 -6.28 -3.41 -9.21
N LEU A 116 -5.31 -4.30 -9.03
CA LEU A 116 -4.98 -4.96 -7.77
C LEU A 116 -3.59 -4.47 -7.38
N GLY A 117 -3.52 -3.34 -6.69
CA GLY A 117 -2.29 -2.59 -6.59
C GLY A 117 -1.89 -2.13 -5.20
N GLY A 118 -0.91 -1.28 -5.17
CA GLY A 118 -0.41 -0.58 -4.00
C GLY A 118 -0.48 0.94 -4.17
N PRO A 119 0.02 1.71 -3.20
CA PRO A 119 0.04 3.17 -3.27
C PRO A 119 1.02 3.70 -4.34
N SER A 120 1.88 2.84 -4.84
CA SER A 120 2.80 3.04 -5.97
C SER A 120 2.90 1.71 -6.73
N ALA A 121 4.02 1.42 -7.40
CA ALA A 121 4.23 0.08 -7.96
C ALA A 121 4.02 -1.00 -6.87
N ASN A 122 3.37 -2.11 -7.23
CA ASN A 122 2.97 -3.14 -6.29
C ASN A 122 4.19 -3.81 -5.62
N MET A 123 4.17 -3.87 -4.30
CA MET A 123 5.20 -4.44 -3.43
C MET A 123 4.58 -5.42 -2.42
N TYR A 124 3.48 -6.06 -2.79
CA TYR A 124 2.75 -6.96 -1.89
C TYR A 124 3.65 -8.04 -1.30
N ALA A 125 3.58 -8.21 0.01
CA ALA A 125 4.38 -9.13 0.82
C ALA A 125 5.90 -8.91 0.78
N MET A 126 6.39 -7.87 0.12
CA MET A 126 7.83 -7.54 0.12
C MET A 126 8.21 -6.83 1.41
N ARG A 127 9.01 -7.47 2.22
CA ARG A 127 9.49 -6.94 3.52
C ARG A 127 10.93 -7.38 3.79
N GLY A 128 11.54 -6.86 4.84
CA GLY A 128 12.82 -7.36 5.30
C GLY A 128 12.72 -8.81 5.77
N LYS A 129 13.71 -9.63 5.40
CA LYS A 129 13.83 -11.03 5.86
C LYS A 129 14.03 -11.10 7.37
N GLU A 130 14.87 -10.17 7.89
CA GLU A 130 15.15 -10.00 9.31
C GLU A 130 14.66 -8.64 9.78
N GLU A 131 13.61 -8.62 10.59
CA GLU A 131 13.01 -7.38 11.10
C GLU A 131 13.98 -6.57 11.97
N LYS A 132 14.82 -7.24 12.76
CA LYS A 132 15.82 -6.59 13.63
C LYS A 132 16.75 -5.66 12.84
N ILE A 133 17.15 -6.05 11.63
CA ILE A 133 17.95 -5.22 10.73
C ILE A 133 17.14 -4.01 10.26
N CYS A 134 15.87 -4.22 9.90
CA CYS A 134 14.99 -3.14 9.43
C CYS A 134 14.69 -2.12 10.53
N ARG A 135 14.54 -2.54 11.78
CA ARG A 135 14.25 -1.64 12.92
C ARG A 135 15.30 -0.54 13.07
N ARG A 136 16.57 -0.85 12.85
CA ARG A 136 17.70 0.09 12.98
C ARG A 136 18.14 0.71 11.65
N CYS A 137 17.47 0.38 10.55
CA CYS A 137 17.88 0.79 9.22
C CYS A 137 17.61 2.27 8.96
N LYS A 138 18.66 3.05 8.67
CA LYS A 138 18.57 4.48 8.32
C LYS A 138 18.53 4.76 6.82
N ARG A 139 18.56 3.74 5.97
CA ARG A 139 18.48 3.93 4.51
C ARG A 139 17.13 4.48 4.10
N PRO A 140 17.05 5.52 3.26
CA PRO A 140 15.79 6.05 2.75
C PRO A 140 15.13 5.12 1.74
N SER A 141 15.92 4.28 1.05
CA SER A 141 15.47 3.35 0.01
C SER A 141 16.01 1.94 0.24
N CYS A 142 15.20 0.93 -0.04
CA CYS A 142 15.64 -0.47 -0.04
C CYS A 142 16.19 -0.94 -1.40
N ILE A 143 16.07 -0.10 -2.44
CA ILE A 143 16.50 -0.45 -3.81
C ILE A 143 17.60 0.47 -4.36
N HIS A 144 17.84 1.63 -3.76
CA HIS A 144 18.86 2.58 -4.20
C HIS A 144 19.88 2.85 -3.09
N PRO A 145 21.20 2.99 -3.41
CA PRO A 145 21.88 2.78 -4.70
C PRO A 145 22.00 1.31 -5.11
N LYS A 146 21.75 0.38 -4.20
CA LYS A 146 21.75 -1.07 -4.45
C LYS A 146 20.57 -1.71 -3.72
N VAL A 147 20.02 -2.77 -4.28
CA VAL A 147 18.99 -3.58 -3.62
C VAL A 147 19.51 -4.07 -2.27
N CYS A 148 18.69 -3.89 -1.23
CA CYS A 148 19.04 -4.34 0.12
C CYS A 148 19.08 -5.86 0.17
N PRO A 149 20.17 -6.50 0.62
CA PRO A 149 20.24 -7.95 0.72
C PRO A 149 19.23 -8.54 1.71
N ASN A 150 18.78 -7.72 2.68
CA ASN A 150 17.72 -8.10 3.62
C ASN A 150 16.30 -7.96 3.02
N LEU A 151 16.12 -7.41 1.81
CA LEU A 151 14.81 -7.30 1.18
C LEU A 151 14.38 -8.66 0.63
N ASN A 152 13.16 -9.09 0.99
CA ASN A 152 12.49 -10.19 0.29
C ASN A 152 11.93 -9.66 -1.03
N THR A 153 12.34 -10.26 -2.14
CA THR A 153 11.96 -9.90 -3.50
C THR A 153 11.06 -10.94 -4.16
N ASP A 154 10.46 -11.82 -3.38
CA ASP A 154 9.61 -12.90 -3.86
C ASP A 154 8.22 -12.37 -4.28
N HIS A 155 7.88 -12.54 -5.54
CA HIS A 155 6.59 -12.14 -6.11
C HIS A 155 5.50 -13.24 -6.04
N ARG A 156 5.84 -14.45 -5.61
CA ARG A 156 4.86 -15.57 -5.54
C ARG A 156 3.62 -15.23 -4.72
N PRO A 157 3.71 -14.53 -3.56
CA PRO A 157 2.51 -14.13 -2.82
C PRO A 157 1.58 -13.20 -3.63
N LEU A 158 2.15 -12.30 -4.44
CA LEU A 158 1.36 -11.43 -5.32
C LEU A 158 0.68 -12.22 -6.43
N LEU A 159 1.40 -13.15 -7.05
CA LEU A 159 0.83 -14.04 -8.09
C LEU A 159 -0.31 -14.89 -7.53
N ASP A 160 -0.18 -15.40 -6.29
CA ASP A 160 -1.25 -16.15 -5.61
C ASP A 160 -2.51 -15.29 -5.42
N ILE A 161 -2.37 -14.00 -5.09
CA ILE A 161 -3.50 -13.08 -5.02
C ILE A 161 -4.19 -12.96 -6.39
N TYR A 162 -3.43 -12.69 -7.47
CA TYR A 162 -4.00 -12.58 -8.82
C TYR A 162 -4.75 -13.85 -9.22
N HIS A 163 -4.12 -15.01 -9.08
CA HIS A 163 -4.76 -16.30 -9.40
C HIS A 163 -6.04 -16.54 -8.59
N SER A 164 -6.00 -16.20 -7.30
CA SER A 164 -7.16 -16.40 -6.42
C SER A 164 -8.31 -15.45 -6.75
N VAL A 165 -8.00 -14.22 -7.14
CA VAL A 165 -9.00 -13.23 -7.57
C VAL A 165 -9.60 -13.60 -8.92
N ASP A 166 -8.76 -13.97 -9.90
CA ASP A 166 -9.23 -14.35 -11.23
C ASP A 166 -10.07 -15.64 -11.23
N ALA A 167 -9.92 -16.49 -10.20
CA ALA A 167 -10.75 -17.68 -10.01
C ALA A 167 -12.13 -17.39 -9.38
N LEU A 168 -12.40 -16.16 -8.91
CA LEU A 168 -13.68 -15.83 -8.31
C LEU A 168 -14.80 -15.72 -9.34
N PRO A 169 -16.01 -16.23 -9.02
CA PRO A 169 -17.18 -16.03 -9.86
C PRO A 169 -17.44 -14.52 -10.10
N GLY A 170 -17.75 -14.16 -11.35
CA GLY A 170 -18.02 -12.78 -11.73
C GLY A 170 -16.77 -11.97 -12.13
N ILE A 171 -15.57 -12.47 -11.88
CA ILE A 171 -14.33 -11.86 -12.39
C ILE A 171 -14.00 -12.44 -13.76
N LYS A 172 -13.78 -11.57 -14.73
CA LYS A 172 -13.28 -11.91 -16.07
C LYS A 172 -11.80 -11.63 -16.20
N LYS A 173 -11.33 -10.57 -15.56
CA LYS A 173 -9.92 -10.16 -15.60
C LYS A 173 -9.60 -9.13 -14.52
N SER A 174 -8.43 -9.26 -13.91
CA SER A 174 -7.80 -8.23 -13.10
C SER A 174 -6.64 -7.56 -13.85
N PHE A 175 -6.53 -6.23 -13.76
CA PHE A 175 -5.48 -5.46 -14.40
C PHE A 175 -4.40 -5.05 -13.39
N ILE A 176 -3.20 -4.80 -13.91
CA ILE A 176 -2.05 -4.28 -13.17
C ILE A 176 -1.90 -2.79 -13.53
N GLY A 177 -2.80 -1.96 -12.98
CA GLY A 177 -2.87 -0.53 -13.31
C GLY A 177 -1.71 0.26 -12.72
N SER A 178 -1.33 -0.03 -11.47
CA SER A 178 -0.23 0.64 -10.75
C SER A 178 1.17 0.09 -11.08
N GLY A 179 1.26 -0.99 -11.86
CA GLY A 179 2.52 -1.68 -12.16
C GLY A 179 3.05 -2.52 -10.99
N VAL A 180 4.07 -3.31 -11.26
CA VAL A 180 4.75 -4.16 -10.28
C VAL A 180 6.17 -3.65 -10.05
N ARG A 181 6.60 -3.59 -8.79
CA ARG A 181 7.98 -3.24 -8.46
C ARG A 181 8.90 -4.39 -8.83
N SER A 182 9.52 -4.28 -10.00
CA SER A 182 10.61 -5.18 -10.34
C SER A 182 11.86 -4.84 -9.54
N VAL A 183 12.45 -5.85 -8.92
CA VAL A 183 13.71 -5.74 -8.14
C VAL A 183 14.76 -6.71 -8.66
N SER A 184 14.48 -7.37 -9.79
CA SER A 184 15.34 -8.39 -10.40
C SER A 184 16.25 -7.87 -11.52
N TYR A 185 16.21 -6.58 -11.83
CA TYR A 185 16.97 -5.97 -12.93
C TYR A 185 18.13 -5.08 -12.44
N THR A 186 18.80 -5.45 -11.36
CA THR A 186 20.03 -4.78 -10.91
C THR A 186 21.16 -5.75 -10.79
#